data_ee19642bb1888615eca91aff3467dc59
#
_entry.id   ee19642bb1888615eca91aff3467dc59
#
_cell.length_a   1.000
_cell.length_b   1.000
_cell.length_c   1.000
_cell.angle_alpha   90.00
_cell.angle_beta   90.00
_cell.angle_gamma   90.00
#
_symmetry.space_group_name_H-M   'P 1'
#
loop_
_entity.id
_entity.type
_entity.pdbx_description
1 polymer ?
#
loop_
_entity_poly.entity_id
_entity_poly.type
_entity_poly.pdbx_seq_one_letter_code
_entity_poly.pdbx_strand_id
1 'polypeptide(L)'
;MLHIVKYLEKLPLLSAYLLDGDVVLLTENAIYATAVHSPYRASINDQNLWLVLYEDLHARGWLEKCDPRISVVTMSEFVDLTVTHDKSITW
;
A
#
# COMPACT_ATOMS: atom_id res chain seq x y z
N MET A 1 -12.31 1.31 5.91
CA MET A 1 -11.79 2.50 5.19
C MET A 1 -10.62 2.13 4.32
N LEU A 2 -10.50 2.74 3.16
CA LEU A 2 -9.35 2.58 2.28
C LEU A 2 -8.35 3.71 2.51
N HIS A 3 -7.11 3.35 2.80
CA HIS A 3 -6.01 4.31 2.96
C HIS A 3 -5.12 4.24 1.73
N ILE A 4 -4.94 5.36 1.05
CA ILE A 4 -4.06 5.47 -0.11
C ILE A 4 -2.81 6.22 0.33
N VAL A 5 -1.65 5.61 0.20
CA VAL A 5 -0.39 6.18 0.69
C VAL A 5 0.52 6.51 -0.49
N LYS A 6 0.91 7.78 -0.58
CA LYS A 6 1.82 8.29 -1.61
C LYS A 6 3.25 8.49 -1.09
N TYR A 7 3.41 8.71 0.21
CA TYR A 7 4.69 9.08 0.80
C TYR A 7 5.14 8.08 1.86
N LEU A 8 6.36 7.58 1.70
CA LEU A 8 6.97 6.62 2.64
C LEU A 8 6.92 7.09 4.10
N GLU A 9 7.23 8.35 4.32
CA GLU A 9 7.34 8.90 5.67
C GLU A 9 6.01 8.94 6.43
N LYS A 10 4.91 8.73 5.74
CA LYS A 10 3.57 8.67 6.38
C LYS A 10 3.25 7.29 6.95
N LEU A 11 4.01 6.26 6.59
CA LEU A 11 3.67 4.89 6.97
C LEU A 11 3.67 4.66 8.49
N PRO A 12 4.65 5.13 9.27
CA PRO A 12 4.60 4.94 10.72
C PRO A 12 3.38 5.61 11.35
N LEU A 13 3.01 6.80 10.85
CA LEU A 13 1.84 7.51 11.35
C LEU A 13 0.55 6.76 10.98
N LEU A 14 0.43 6.33 9.73
CA LEU A 14 -0.71 5.54 9.27
C LEU A 14 -0.90 4.29 10.10
N SER A 15 0.18 3.56 10.38
CA SER A 15 0.11 2.31 11.16
C SER A 15 -0.56 2.50 12.52
N ALA A 16 -0.38 3.68 13.13
CA ALA A 16 -0.99 3.99 14.42
C ALA A 16 -2.50 4.23 14.32
N TYR A 17 -3.02 4.51 13.13
CA TYR A 17 -4.45 4.82 12.93
C TYR A 17 -5.24 3.68 12.28
N LEU A 18 -4.61 2.58 11.89
CA LEU A 18 -5.31 1.49 11.24
C LEU A 18 -6.27 0.80 12.19
N LEU A 19 -7.48 0.54 11.69
CA LEU A 19 -8.51 -0.22 12.38
C LEU A 19 -8.72 -1.56 11.67
N ASP A 20 -9.34 -2.50 12.37
CA ASP A 20 -9.68 -3.80 11.78
C ASP A 20 -10.56 -3.60 10.54
N GLY A 21 -10.20 -4.31 9.48
CA GLY A 21 -10.93 -4.22 8.21
C GLY A 21 -10.46 -3.09 7.30
N ASP A 22 -9.60 -2.20 7.78
CA ASP A 22 -9.02 -1.16 6.91
C ASP A 22 -8.07 -1.80 5.88
N VAL A 23 -8.10 -1.25 4.67
CA VAL A 23 -7.24 -1.66 3.56
C VAL A 23 -6.28 -0.54 3.21
N VAL A 24 -5.03 -0.87 2.93
CA VAL A 24 -4.00 0.10 2.58
C VAL A 24 -3.51 -0.17 1.16
N LEU A 25 -3.47 0.87 0.33
CA LEU A 25 -2.89 0.81 -1.01
C LEU A 25 -1.66 1.71 -1.07
N LEU A 26 -0.52 1.12 -1.40
CA LEU A 26 0.75 1.82 -1.55
C LEU A 26 0.91 2.25 -3.01
N THR A 27 1.17 3.54 -3.22
CA THR A 27 1.35 4.13 -4.54
C THR A 27 2.56 5.05 -4.54
N GLU A 28 3.00 5.46 -5.72
CA GLU A 28 4.07 6.42 -5.91
C GLU A 28 5.31 6.01 -5.08
N ASN A 29 5.88 6.92 -4.31
CA ASN A 29 7.10 6.63 -3.58
C ASN A 29 6.89 5.66 -2.40
N ALA A 30 5.65 5.47 -1.94
CA ALA A 30 5.36 4.53 -0.87
C ALA A 30 5.59 3.06 -1.27
N ILE A 31 5.65 2.77 -2.58
CA ILE A 31 5.91 1.40 -3.06
C ILE A 31 7.27 0.86 -2.59
N TYR A 32 8.21 1.74 -2.29
CA TYR A 32 9.54 1.32 -1.84
C TYR A 32 9.52 0.63 -0.47
N ALA A 33 8.46 0.79 0.30
CA ALA A 33 8.28 0.08 1.58
C ALA A 33 8.06 -1.41 1.40
N THR A 34 7.70 -1.85 0.19
CA THR A 34 7.38 -3.25 -0.09
C THR A 34 8.60 -4.17 -0.20
N ALA A 35 9.81 -3.61 -0.28
CA ALA A 35 11.02 -4.43 -0.27
C ALA A 35 11.24 -5.02 1.12
N VAL A 36 11.63 -6.29 1.17
CA VAL A 36 11.83 -7.04 2.43
C VAL A 36 12.78 -6.30 3.39
N HIS A 37 13.81 -5.66 2.85
CA HIS A 37 14.82 -4.96 3.65
C HIS A 37 14.58 -3.46 3.78
N SER A 38 13.42 -2.96 3.35
CA SER A 38 13.09 -1.55 3.52
C SER A 38 12.97 -1.18 5.00
N PRO A 39 13.50 -0.01 5.43
CA PRO A 39 13.29 0.47 6.80
C PRO A 39 11.81 0.63 7.16
N TYR A 40 10.95 0.84 6.16
CA TYR A 40 9.52 1.01 6.35
C TYR A 40 8.73 -0.29 6.30
N ARG A 41 9.37 -1.42 5.96
CA ARG A 41 8.68 -2.70 5.85
C ARG A 41 8.02 -3.11 7.17
N ALA A 42 8.62 -2.75 8.30
CA ALA A 42 8.07 -3.04 9.63
C ALA A 42 6.75 -2.33 9.91
N SER A 43 6.44 -1.25 9.20
CA SER A 43 5.15 -0.55 9.33
C SER A 43 4.01 -1.33 8.69
N ILE A 44 4.31 -2.30 7.83
CA ILE A 44 3.31 -3.14 7.16
C ILE A 44 3.01 -4.32 8.06
N ASN A 45 1.85 -4.28 8.73
CA ASN A 45 1.45 -5.31 9.68
C ASN A 45 0.81 -6.52 8.97
N ASP A 46 0.51 -7.57 9.74
CA ASP A 46 -0.11 -8.78 9.22
C ASP A 46 -1.63 -8.81 9.44
N GLN A 47 -2.18 -7.83 10.16
CA GLN A 47 -3.60 -7.81 10.52
C GLN A 47 -4.48 -7.12 9.46
N ASN A 48 -3.91 -6.22 8.67
CA ASN A 48 -4.63 -5.49 7.64
C ASN A 48 -4.23 -5.99 6.26
N LEU A 49 -5.09 -5.74 5.27
CA LEU A 49 -4.79 -6.05 3.87
C LEU A 49 -3.96 -4.90 3.29
N TRP A 50 -2.75 -5.22 2.87
CA TRP A 50 -1.83 -4.27 2.24
C TRP A 50 -1.69 -4.61 0.78
N LEU A 51 -1.92 -3.61 -0.07
CA LEU A 51 -1.87 -3.71 -1.51
C LEU A 51 -0.84 -2.73 -2.05
N VAL A 52 -0.30 -3.02 -3.22
CA VAL A 52 0.64 -2.12 -3.90
C VAL A 52 0.25 -2.00 -5.37
N LEU A 53 0.36 -0.80 -5.92
CA LEU A 53 -0.07 -0.52 -7.29
C LEU A 53 0.96 -1.05 -8.29
N TYR A 54 0.50 -1.93 -9.19
CA TYR A 54 1.34 -2.57 -10.21
C TYR A 54 2.03 -1.53 -11.10
N GLU A 55 1.28 -0.53 -11.59
CA GLU A 55 1.80 0.46 -12.53
C GLU A 55 2.96 1.25 -11.93
N ASP A 56 2.91 1.55 -10.63
CA ASP A 56 3.99 2.25 -9.96
C ASP A 56 5.21 1.35 -9.74
N LEU A 57 5.00 0.09 -9.40
CA LEU A 57 6.09 -0.88 -9.30
C LEU A 57 6.79 -1.05 -10.64
N HIS A 58 6.02 -1.20 -11.71
CA HIS A 58 6.55 -1.37 -13.06
C HIS A 58 7.34 -0.13 -13.50
N ALA A 59 6.75 1.06 -13.32
CA ALA A 59 7.37 2.31 -13.75
C ALA A 59 8.70 2.59 -13.05
N ARG A 60 8.86 2.10 -11.84
CA ARG A 60 10.07 2.33 -11.03
C ARG A 60 11.03 1.14 -11.03
N GLY A 61 10.75 0.11 -11.83
CA GLY A 61 11.58 -1.09 -11.90
C GLY A 61 11.65 -1.87 -10.59
N TRP A 62 10.56 -1.86 -9.81
CA TRP A 62 10.54 -2.41 -8.46
C TRP A 62 9.79 -3.73 -8.34
N LEU A 63 9.23 -4.27 -9.43
CA LEU A 63 8.41 -5.48 -9.41
C LEU A 63 9.10 -6.67 -8.75
N GLU A 64 10.37 -6.89 -9.07
CA GLU A 64 11.13 -8.03 -8.54
C GLU A 64 11.55 -7.84 -7.07
N LYS A 65 11.54 -6.61 -6.59
CA LYS A 65 11.96 -6.26 -5.24
C LYS A 65 10.81 -6.24 -4.24
N CYS A 66 9.57 -6.28 -4.73
CA CYS A 66 8.39 -6.29 -3.89
C CYS A 66 8.29 -7.62 -3.13
N ASP A 67 8.05 -7.54 -1.82
CA ASP A 67 7.81 -8.72 -0.99
C ASP A 67 6.60 -9.48 -1.54
N PRO A 68 6.76 -10.78 -1.89
CA PRO A 68 5.66 -11.56 -2.47
C PRO A 68 4.46 -11.75 -1.53
N ARG A 69 4.60 -11.44 -0.26
CA ARG A 69 3.49 -11.46 0.70
C ARG A 69 2.55 -10.27 0.56
N ILE A 70 2.94 -9.22 -0.17
CA ILE A 70 2.11 -8.05 -0.42
C ILE A 70 1.43 -8.22 -1.76
N SER A 71 0.10 -8.08 -1.79
CA SER A 71 -0.69 -8.26 -3.01
C SER A 71 -0.51 -7.08 -3.96
N VAL A 72 -0.28 -7.39 -5.23
CA VAL A 72 -0.13 -6.38 -6.28
C VAL A 72 -1.48 -6.22 -6.99
N VAL A 73 -1.94 -4.97 -7.14
CA VAL A 73 -3.19 -4.66 -7.82
C VAL A 73 -2.94 -3.69 -8.97
N THR A 74 -3.75 -3.81 -10.03
CA THR A 74 -3.69 -2.91 -11.17
C THR A 74 -4.51 -1.64 -10.89
N MET A 75 -4.33 -0.61 -11.74
CA MET A 75 -5.13 0.61 -11.66
C MET A 75 -6.63 0.31 -11.79
N SER A 76 -7.01 -0.66 -12.63
CA SER A 76 -8.39 -1.07 -12.78
C SER A 76 -8.95 -1.64 -11.48
N GLU A 77 -8.20 -2.51 -10.82
CA GLU A 77 -8.57 -3.06 -9.53
C GLU A 77 -8.62 -2.00 -8.43
N PHE A 78 -7.74 -1.01 -8.49
CA PHE A 78 -7.76 0.14 -7.58
C PHE A 78 -9.08 0.92 -7.71
N VAL A 79 -9.52 1.17 -8.95
CA VAL A 79 -10.80 1.85 -9.19
C VAL A 79 -11.95 1.05 -8.56
N ASP A 80 -11.95 -0.28 -8.71
CA ASP A 80 -12.96 -1.13 -8.08
C ASP A 80 -12.93 -1.02 -6.55
N LEU A 81 -11.75 -0.92 -5.95
CA LEU A 81 -11.61 -0.72 -4.50
C LEU A 81 -12.25 0.59 -4.03
N THR A 82 -12.12 1.66 -4.81
CA THR A 82 -12.73 2.95 -4.44
C THR A 82 -14.25 2.90 -4.49
N VAL A 83 -14.80 2.04 -5.35
CA VAL A 83 -16.25 1.84 -5.46
C VAL A 83 -16.78 1.02 -4.27
N THR A 84 -16.02 0.03 -3.82
CA THR A 84 -16.46 -0.87 -2.74
C THR A 84 -16.28 -0.30 -1.34
N HIS A 85 -15.43 0.73 -1.20
CA HIS A 85 -15.21 1.38 0.09
C HIS A 85 -15.91 2.73 0.13
N ASP A 86 -16.78 2.93 1.13
CA ASP A 86 -17.54 4.19 1.26
C ASP A 86 -16.64 5.40 1.51
N LYS A 87 -15.50 5.18 2.16
CA LYS A 87 -14.59 6.26 2.54
C LYS A 87 -13.16 5.89 2.20
N SER A 88 -12.41 6.89 1.74
CA SER A 88 -10.97 6.77 1.52
C SER A 88 -10.26 8.01 2.03
N ILE A 89 -9.00 7.83 2.41
CA ILE A 89 -8.12 8.93 2.82
C ILE A 89 -6.78 8.74 2.14
N THR A 90 -6.18 9.84 1.70
CA THR A 90 -4.87 9.84 1.06
C THR A 90 -3.83 10.44 1.99
N TRP A 91 -2.73 9.72 2.13
CA TRP A 91 -1.61 10.09 2.99
C TRP A 91 -0.41 10.57 2.19
#